data_77d3c969b0d04a3cbff60e904f904811
#
_entry.id   77d3c969b0d04a3cbff60e904f904811
#
_cell.length_a   1.000
_cell.length_b   1.000
_cell.length_c   1.000
_cell.angle_alpha   90.00
_cell.angle_beta   90.00
_cell.angle_gamma   90.00
#
_symmetry.space_group_name_H-M   'P 1'
#
loop_
_entity.id
_entity.type
_entity.pdbx_description
1 polymer ?
#
loop_
_entity_poly.entity_id
_entity_poly.type
_entity_poly.pdbx_seq_one_letter_code
_entity_poly.pdbx_strand_id
1 'polypeptide(L)'
;MTQKNILEQLGTKGADIDAVAAQLIGDRNLVSLVVDALQIEKSSKKYAYEKVLRRVSEKRPALIYPYFNVFTGLLDSDNSFLKWGAIMTLANLTAVDSQKRFEDIFRKYYAPIKGPALVTAANIIGSSVKIARAKPMLADSITGEILKVENANFLNKGIPSPECRNVAIGQAIDAFDGFFDLIGPKTKVMNFIKRQFGNTRNQVVKKAERFMRHRAGS
;
A
#
# COMPACT_ATOMS: atom_id res chain seq x y z
N MET A 1 21.87 -24.62 -5.12
CA MET A 1 21.47 -23.81 -6.30
C MET A 1 22.40 -22.63 -6.41
N THR A 2 22.90 -22.30 -7.59
CA THR A 2 23.79 -21.16 -7.77
C THR A 2 22.98 -19.86 -7.75
N GLN A 3 23.52 -18.78 -7.16
CA GLN A 3 22.92 -17.43 -7.13
C GLN A 3 22.45 -16.93 -8.52
N LYS A 4 23.16 -17.30 -9.59
CA LYS A 4 22.84 -16.97 -10.97
C LYS A 4 21.48 -17.55 -11.41
N ASN A 5 21.08 -18.71 -10.88
CA ASN A 5 19.84 -19.38 -11.24
C ASN A 5 18.57 -18.60 -10.80
N ILE A 6 18.59 -17.91 -9.65
CA ILE A 6 17.42 -17.13 -9.14
C ILE A 6 17.08 -15.94 -10.04
N LEU A 7 18.08 -15.16 -10.46
CA LEU A 7 17.87 -14.01 -11.33
C LEU A 7 17.42 -14.43 -12.73
N GLU A 8 17.93 -15.55 -13.22
CA GLU A 8 17.49 -16.14 -14.49
C GLU A 8 16.05 -16.63 -14.41
N GLN A 9 15.66 -17.34 -13.33
CA GLN A 9 14.28 -17.76 -13.09
C GLN A 9 13.31 -16.56 -13.07
N LEU A 10 13.66 -15.50 -12.32
CA LEU A 10 12.86 -14.28 -12.25
C LEU A 10 12.79 -13.53 -13.58
N GLY A 11 13.79 -13.68 -14.45
CA GLY A 11 13.81 -13.12 -15.79
C GLY A 11 12.96 -13.87 -16.82
N THR A 12 12.47 -15.07 -16.48
CA THR A 12 11.66 -15.91 -17.37
C THR A 12 10.20 -15.44 -17.38
N LYS A 13 9.58 -15.40 -18.56
CA LYS A 13 8.17 -15.08 -18.69
C LYS A 13 7.31 -16.12 -17.97
N GLY A 14 6.45 -15.66 -17.05
CA GLY A 14 5.61 -16.56 -16.26
C GLY A 14 6.30 -17.20 -15.05
N ALA A 15 7.42 -16.63 -14.58
CA ALA A 15 8.11 -17.10 -13.39
C ALA A 15 7.13 -17.28 -12.20
N ASP A 16 7.23 -18.41 -11.51
CA ASP A 16 6.48 -18.67 -10.29
C ASP A 16 7.07 -17.86 -9.12
N ILE A 17 6.47 -16.69 -8.90
CA ILE A 17 6.89 -15.76 -7.85
C ILE A 17 6.76 -16.35 -6.45
N ASP A 18 5.76 -17.20 -6.21
CA ASP A 18 5.56 -17.82 -4.89
C ASP A 18 6.63 -18.88 -4.61
N ALA A 19 6.99 -19.70 -5.60
CA ALA A 19 8.07 -20.68 -5.50
C ALA A 19 9.42 -19.99 -5.27
N VAL A 20 9.72 -18.91 -6.02
CA VAL A 20 10.97 -18.14 -5.82
C VAL A 20 10.97 -17.43 -4.47
N ALA A 21 9.86 -16.86 -4.04
CA ALA A 21 9.76 -16.23 -2.71
C ALA A 21 10.04 -17.24 -1.58
N ALA A 22 9.58 -18.49 -1.72
CA ALA A 22 9.88 -19.53 -0.74
C ALA A 22 11.38 -19.85 -0.68
N GLN A 23 12.10 -19.84 -1.81
CA GLN A 23 13.55 -19.99 -1.85
C GLN A 23 14.28 -18.83 -1.15
N LEU A 24 13.86 -17.59 -1.41
CA LEU A 24 14.44 -16.40 -0.76
C LEU A 24 14.21 -16.43 0.76
N ILE A 25 13.07 -16.93 1.21
CA ILE A 25 12.77 -17.07 2.65
C ILE A 25 13.73 -18.06 3.33
N GLY A 26 14.17 -19.07 2.62
CA GLY A 26 15.12 -20.08 3.11
C GLY A 26 16.60 -19.63 3.11
N ASP A 27 16.95 -18.62 2.34
CA ASP A 27 18.33 -18.13 2.22
C ASP A 27 18.41 -16.61 2.12
N ARG A 28 18.93 -15.97 3.18
CA ARG A 28 19.09 -14.52 3.25
C ARG A 28 20.01 -13.93 2.18
N ASN A 29 20.99 -14.70 1.71
CA ASN A 29 21.92 -14.23 0.68
C ASN A 29 21.18 -14.02 -0.65
N LEU A 30 20.16 -14.84 -0.94
CA LEU A 30 19.33 -14.66 -2.11
C LEU A 30 18.48 -13.38 -2.03
N VAL A 31 18.04 -12.99 -0.82
CA VAL A 31 17.34 -11.71 -0.63
C VAL A 31 18.24 -10.54 -0.99
N SER A 32 19.48 -10.50 -0.46
CA SER A 32 20.47 -9.46 -0.80
C SER A 32 20.71 -9.39 -2.29
N LEU A 33 20.96 -10.53 -2.92
CA LEU A 33 21.21 -10.64 -4.37
C LEU A 33 20.06 -10.02 -5.19
N VAL A 34 18.80 -10.32 -4.85
CA VAL A 34 17.64 -9.80 -5.60
C VAL A 34 17.42 -8.31 -5.31
N VAL A 35 17.72 -7.83 -4.09
CA VAL A 35 17.67 -6.39 -3.76
C VAL A 35 18.71 -5.62 -4.56
N ASP A 36 19.96 -6.12 -4.64
CA ASP A 36 21.02 -5.49 -5.40
C ASP A 36 20.67 -5.47 -6.89
N ALA A 37 20.15 -6.58 -7.42
CA ALA A 37 19.66 -6.66 -8.79
C ALA A 37 18.53 -5.66 -9.06
N LEU A 38 17.58 -5.47 -8.14
CA LEU A 38 16.48 -4.49 -8.28
C LEU A 38 17.01 -3.06 -8.46
N GLN A 39 18.10 -2.71 -7.75
CA GLN A 39 18.66 -1.35 -7.77
C GLN A 39 19.39 -1.03 -9.10
N ILE A 40 20.01 -2.01 -9.73
CA ILE A 40 20.83 -1.80 -10.94
C ILE A 40 20.10 -2.18 -12.24
N GLU A 41 19.03 -2.99 -12.16
CA GLU A 41 18.33 -3.50 -13.37
C GLU A 41 17.54 -2.39 -14.08
N LYS A 42 17.80 -2.23 -15.37
CA LYS A 42 17.13 -1.24 -16.22
C LYS A 42 15.98 -1.84 -17.04
N SER A 43 16.02 -3.15 -17.29
CA SER A 43 15.01 -3.85 -18.07
C SER A 43 13.73 -4.15 -17.28
N SER A 44 12.74 -4.76 -17.93
CA SER A 44 11.49 -5.19 -17.30
C SER A 44 11.65 -6.27 -16.22
N LYS A 45 12.80 -6.93 -16.11
CA LYS A 45 13.10 -7.91 -15.05
C LYS A 45 12.97 -7.33 -13.66
N LYS A 46 13.25 -6.03 -13.48
CA LYS A 46 13.08 -5.31 -12.20
C LYS A 46 11.68 -5.46 -11.60
N TYR A 47 10.63 -5.65 -12.41
CA TYR A 47 9.26 -5.86 -11.92
C TYR A 47 9.10 -7.23 -11.24
N ALA A 48 9.77 -8.26 -11.76
CA ALA A 48 9.77 -9.57 -11.12
C ALA A 48 10.57 -9.54 -9.80
N TYR A 49 11.70 -8.81 -9.77
CA TYR A 49 12.50 -8.61 -8.55
C TYR A 49 11.69 -7.88 -7.47
N GLU A 50 11.04 -6.75 -7.80
CA GLU A 50 10.14 -6.07 -6.86
C GLU A 50 9.04 -7.00 -6.37
N LYS A 51 8.35 -7.69 -7.28
CA LYS A 51 7.21 -8.55 -6.96
C LYS A 51 7.60 -9.69 -6.02
N VAL A 52 8.74 -10.33 -6.20
CA VAL A 52 9.20 -11.41 -5.31
C VAL A 52 9.61 -10.87 -3.94
N LEU A 53 10.30 -9.73 -3.87
CA LEU A 53 10.67 -9.09 -2.61
C LEU A 53 9.44 -8.65 -1.82
N ARG A 54 8.44 -8.09 -2.50
CA ARG A 54 7.15 -7.77 -1.89
C ARG A 54 6.46 -9.03 -1.36
N ARG A 55 6.49 -10.14 -2.10
CA ARG A 55 5.93 -11.41 -1.64
C ARG A 55 6.67 -11.98 -0.43
N VAL A 56 7.99 -11.82 -0.37
CA VAL A 56 8.78 -12.14 0.84
C VAL A 56 8.38 -11.24 2.01
N SER A 57 8.20 -9.94 1.79
CA SER A 57 7.80 -8.99 2.83
C SER A 57 6.43 -9.31 3.44
N GLU A 58 5.51 -9.88 2.67
CA GLU A 58 4.20 -10.34 3.16
C GLU A 58 4.31 -11.51 4.14
N LYS A 59 5.24 -12.45 3.86
CA LYS A 59 5.40 -13.69 4.62
C LYS A 59 6.44 -13.57 5.74
N ARG A 60 7.51 -12.83 5.52
CA ARG A 60 8.66 -12.69 6.40
C ARG A 60 9.24 -11.26 6.34
N PRO A 61 8.51 -10.25 6.85
CA PRO A 61 8.90 -8.84 6.73
C PRO A 61 10.29 -8.55 7.32
N ALA A 62 10.72 -9.28 8.34
CA ALA A 62 12.04 -9.13 8.96
C ALA A 62 13.21 -9.39 7.99
N LEU A 63 13.02 -10.19 6.93
CA LEU A 63 14.05 -10.42 5.91
C LEU A 63 14.24 -9.22 5.00
N ILE A 64 13.19 -8.43 4.77
CA ILE A 64 13.20 -7.27 3.89
C ILE A 64 13.45 -5.96 4.67
N TYR A 65 13.20 -5.94 5.97
CA TYR A 65 13.34 -4.74 6.81
C TYR A 65 14.75 -4.08 6.76
N PRO A 66 15.89 -4.80 6.67
CA PRO A 66 17.19 -4.18 6.48
C PRO A 66 17.29 -3.28 5.24
N TYR A 67 16.49 -3.55 4.23
CA TYR A 67 16.44 -2.84 2.95
C TYR A 67 15.35 -1.76 2.88
N PHE A 68 14.82 -1.32 4.01
CA PHE A 68 13.74 -0.33 4.11
C PHE A 68 14.00 0.91 3.26
N ASN A 69 15.25 1.42 3.25
CA ASN A 69 15.62 2.61 2.48
C ASN A 69 15.52 2.42 0.97
N VAL A 70 15.75 1.21 0.46
CA VAL A 70 15.60 0.89 -0.97
C VAL A 70 14.15 1.14 -1.38
N PHE A 71 13.19 0.61 -0.60
CA PHE A 71 11.76 0.80 -0.88
C PHE A 71 11.30 2.24 -0.63
N THR A 72 11.87 2.94 0.35
CA THR A 72 11.61 4.38 0.53
C THR A 72 12.05 5.20 -0.68
N GLY A 73 13.19 4.86 -1.30
CA GLY A 73 13.65 5.48 -2.54
C GLY A 73 12.69 5.21 -3.71
N LEU A 74 12.11 4.03 -3.80
CA LEU A 74 11.15 3.68 -4.85
C LEU A 74 9.81 4.43 -4.76
N LEU A 75 9.49 5.08 -3.64
CA LEU A 75 8.33 6.00 -3.56
C LEU A 75 8.45 7.18 -4.52
N ASP A 76 9.67 7.59 -4.87
CA ASP A 76 9.95 8.67 -5.82
C ASP A 76 10.05 8.17 -7.27
N SER A 77 9.96 6.87 -7.51
CA SER A 77 10.10 6.31 -8.85
C SER A 77 9.06 6.88 -9.82
N ASP A 78 9.48 7.26 -11.02
CA ASP A 78 8.57 7.60 -12.11
C ASP A 78 7.79 6.38 -12.62
N ASN A 79 8.30 5.18 -12.34
CA ASN A 79 7.64 3.95 -12.69
C ASN A 79 6.56 3.59 -11.65
N SER A 80 5.32 3.66 -12.07
CA SER A 80 4.16 3.41 -11.20
C SER A 80 4.16 2.02 -10.58
N PHE A 81 4.58 0.98 -11.30
CA PHE A 81 4.58 -0.40 -10.76
C PHE A 81 5.58 -0.54 -9.61
N LEU A 82 6.78 0.02 -9.73
CA LEU A 82 7.77 0.03 -8.67
C LEU A 82 7.29 0.85 -7.46
N LYS A 83 6.70 2.02 -7.72
CA LYS A 83 6.11 2.86 -6.66
C LYS A 83 5.00 2.12 -5.90
N TRP A 84 4.08 1.47 -6.60
CA TRP A 84 2.99 0.71 -5.96
C TRP A 84 3.52 -0.48 -5.16
N GLY A 85 4.50 -1.18 -5.70
CA GLY A 85 5.16 -2.26 -5.00
C GLY A 85 5.85 -1.80 -3.72
N ALA A 86 6.54 -0.65 -3.77
CA ALA A 86 7.17 -0.04 -2.60
C ALA A 86 6.15 0.35 -1.52
N ILE A 87 5.00 0.95 -1.93
CA ILE A 87 3.90 1.29 -1.01
C ILE A 87 3.44 0.04 -0.24
N MET A 88 3.18 -1.05 -0.95
CA MET A 88 2.72 -2.30 -0.33
C MET A 88 3.81 -2.95 0.54
N THR A 89 5.06 -2.95 0.07
CA THR A 89 6.20 -3.51 0.83
C THR A 89 6.42 -2.74 2.12
N LEU A 90 6.50 -1.42 2.08
CA LEU A 90 6.68 -0.59 3.27
C LEU A 90 5.56 -0.81 4.29
N ALA A 91 4.32 -0.97 3.84
CA ALA A 91 3.21 -1.31 4.73
C ALA A 91 3.40 -2.68 5.41
N ASN A 92 3.92 -3.69 4.71
CA ASN A 92 4.24 -4.98 5.32
C ASN A 92 5.36 -4.86 6.37
N LEU A 93 6.36 -3.98 6.11
CA LEU A 93 7.49 -3.79 7.02
C LEU A 93 7.10 -3.12 8.34
N THR A 94 5.96 -2.43 8.43
CA THR A 94 5.50 -1.80 9.68
C THR A 94 5.30 -2.81 10.81
N ALA A 95 5.01 -4.06 10.49
CA ALA A 95 4.83 -5.14 11.47
C ALA A 95 6.11 -5.47 12.28
N VAL A 96 7.28 -5.11 11.77
CA VAL A 96 8.60 -5.39 12.40
C VAL A 96 9.42 -4.12 12.60
N ASP A 97 8.81 -2.94 12.42
CA ASP A 97 9.47 -1.64 12.46
C ASP A 97 9.66 -1.14 13.91
N SER A 98 10.56 -1.80 14.64
CA SER A 98 10.95 -1.41 16.00
C SER A 98 11.70 -0.08 16.08
N GLN A 99 12.36 0.34 14.99
CA GLN A 99 13.13 1.58 14.90
C GLN A 99 12.27 2.79 14.51
N LYS A 100 10.96 2.62 14.32
CA LYS A 100 10.01 3.69 13.94
C LYS A 100 10.34 4.40 12.61
N ARG A 101 11.03 3.70 11.68
CA ARG A 101 11.44 4.26 10.38
C ARG A 101 10.25 4.66 9.52
N PHE A 102 9.09 4.02 9.71
CA PHE A 102 7.87 4.39 8.99
C PHE A 102 7.35 5.76 9.42
N GLU A 103 7.48 6.12 10.69
CA GLU A 103 7.11 7.44 11.21
C GLU A 103 7.91 8.56 10.53
N ASP A 104 9.20 8.32 10.25
CA ASP A 104 10.07 9.29 9.55
C ASP A 104 9.61 9.57 8.12
N ILE A 105 9.07 8.55 7.44
CA ILE A 105 8.58 8.67 6.06
C ILE A 105 7.07 8.90 5.95
N PHE A 106 6.34 8.99 7.05
CA PHE A 106 4.88 9.05 7.07
C PHE A 106 4.32 10.11 6.12
N ARG A 107 4.83 11.32 6.17
CA ARG A 107 4.37 12.42 5.29
C ARG A 107 4.64 12.11 3.82
N LYS A 108 5.81 11.59 3.49
CA LYS A 108 6.18 11.20 2.13
C LYS A 108 5.29 10.09 1.61
N TYR A 109 5.02 9.08 2.44
CA TYR A 109 4.19 7.93 2.09
C TYR A 109 2.76 8.34 1.75
N TYR A 110 2.15 9.25 2.54
CA TYR A 110 0.76 9.69 2.35
C TYR A 110 0.61 10.89 1.39
N ALA A 111 1.66 11.58 0.98
CA ALA A 111 1.58 12.75 0.12
C ALA A 111 0.74 12.53 -1.17
N PRO A 112 0.83 11.38 -1.88
CA PRO A 112 0.08 11.16 -3.11
C PRO A 112 -1.42 10.87 -2.91
N ILE A 113 -1.92 10.82 -1.69
CA ILE A 113 -3.34 10.46 -1.43
C ILE A 113 -4.33 11.48 -2.00
N LYS A 114 -3.89 12.73 -2.22
CA LYS A 114 -4.69 13.80 -2.82
C LYS A 114 -4.71 13.79 -4.36
N GLY A 115 -4.05 12.85 -4.99
CA GLY A 115 -3.92 12.77 -6.44
C GLY A 115 -2.52 13.18 -6.95
N PRO A 116 -2.33 13.27 -8.28
CA PRO A 116 -3.35 13.10 -9.32
C PRO A 116 -3.67 11.63 -9.68
N ALA A 117 -2.81 10.66 -9.26
CA ALA A 117 -2.91 9.26 -9.68
C ALA A 117 -3.82 8.45 -8.74
N LEU A 118 -5.03 8.11 -9.19
CA LEU A 118 -5.99 7.30 -8.43
C LEU A 118 -5.37 5.98 -7.95
N VAL A 119 -4.67 5.24 -8.81
CA VAL A 119 -4.13 3.91 -8.45
C VAL A 119 -3.10 4.01 -7.33
N THR A 120 -2.28 5.07 -7.32
CA THR A 120 -1.32 5.32 -6.24
C THR A 120 -2.04 5.57 -4.91
N ALA A 121 -3.03 6.48 -4.91
CA ALA A 121 -3.84 6.73 -3.72
C ALA A 121 -4.57 5.46 -3.23
N ALA A 122 -5.09 4.66 -4.16
CA ALA A 122 -5.76 3.41 -3.88
C ALA A 122 -4.85 2.40 -3.15
N ASN A 123 -3.60 2.25 -3.60
CA ASN A 123 -2.62 1.37 -2.94
C ASN A 123 -2.28 1.89 -1.52
N ILE A 124 -2.15 3.21 -1.34
CA ILE A 124 -1.92 3.81 -0.02
C ILE A 124 -3.10 3.53 0.91
N ILE A 125 -4.32 3.81 0.47
CA ILE A 125 -5.54 3.61 1.27
C ILE A 125 -5.69 2.14 1.67
N GLY A 126 -5.56 1.21 0.71
CA GLY A 126 -5.67 -0.22 0.99
C GLY A 126 -4.58 -0.74 1.94
N SER A 127 -3.35 -0.23 1.80
CA SER A 127 -2.22 -0.57 2.66
C SER A 127 -2.36 0.00 4.07
N SER A 128 -3.14 1.07 4.25
CA SER A 128 -3.32 1.76 5.54
C SER A 128 -3.92 0.86 6.61
N VAL A 129 -4.72 -0.14 6.24
CA VAL A 129 -5.27 -1.12 7.20
C VAL A 129 -4.15 -1.90 7.88
N LYS A 130 -3.16 -2.39 7.11
CA LYS A 130 -2.00 -3.10 7.67
C LYS A 130 -1.18 -2.19 8.57
N ILE A 131 -0.95 -0.96 8.14
CA ILE A 131 -0.15 0.03 8.89
C ILE A 131 -0.84 0.35 10.23
N ALA A 132 -2.14 0.66 10.21
CA ALA A 132 -2.90 0.97 11.42
C ALA A 132 -2.93 -0.22 12.40
N ARG A 133 -3.08 -1.45 11.89
CA ARG A 133 -3.03 -2.66 12.70
C ARG A 133 -1.66 -2.92 13.32
N ALA A 134 -0.57 -2.67 12.59
CA ALA A 134 0.80 -2.83 13.08
C ALA A 134 1.25 -1.69 14.01
N LYS A 135 0.72 -0.47 13.79
CA LYS A 135 1.08 0.75 14.53
C LYS A 135 -0.19 1.50 14.97
N PRO A 136 -0.92 1.00 15.98
CA PRO A 136 -2.20 1.60 16.42
C PRO A 136 -2.09 3.07 16.82
N MET A 137 -0.92 3.52 17.30
CA MET A 137 -0.65 4.92 17.64
C MET A 137 -0.73 5.87 16.43
N LEU A 138 -0.63 5.35 15.22
CA LEU A 138 -0.76 6.14 13.99
C LEU A 138 -2.19 6.15 13.43
N ALA A 139 -3.15 5.40 14.01
CA ALA A 139 -4.48 5.23 13.45
C ALA A 139 -5.20 6.58 13.22
N ASP A 140 -5.10 7.52 14.15
CA ASP A 140 -5.73 8.84 14.03
C ASP A 140 -5.06 9.69 12.94
N SER A 141 -3.73 9.64 12.84
CA SER A 141 -2.97 10.33 11.80
C SER A 141 -3.31 9.76 10.42
N ILE A 142 -3.36 8.43 10.30
CA ILE A 142 -3.76 7.71 9.08
C ILE A 142 -5.18 8.09 8.68
N THR A 143 -6.10 8.13 9.65
CA THR A 143 -7.49 8.58 9.44
C THR A 143 -7.53 9.98 8.85
N GLY A 144 -6.76 10.91 9.42
CA GLY A 144 -6.66 12.28 8.92
C GLY A 144 -6.15 12.36 7.47
N GLU A 145 -5.18 11.50 7.10
CA GLU A 145 -4.69 11.44 5.72
C GLU A 145 -5.74 10.85 4.77
N ILE A 146 -6.39 9.74 5.12
CA ILE A 146 -7.40 9.11 4.27
C ILE A 146 -8.60 10.02 4.04
N LEU A 147 -9.07 10.77 5.04
CA LEU A 147 -10.18 11.72 4.89
C LEU A 147 -9.93 12.79 3.81
N LYS A 148 -8.68 13.08 3.47
CA LYS A 148 -8.33 14.05 2.42
C LYS A 148 -8.80 13.64 1.02
N VAL A 149 -9.14 12.36 0.79
CA VAL A 149 -9.65 11.87 -0.51
C VAL A 149 -10.94 12.57 -0.93
N GLU A 150 -11.74 13.06 0.02
CA GLU A 150 -13.00 13.76 -0.25
C GLU A 150 -12.77 15.04 -1.09
N ASN A 151 -11.60 15.67 -0.91
CA ASN A 151 -11.19 16.86 -1.64
C ASN A 151 -10.01 16.60 -2.60
N ALA A 152 -9.76 15.32 -2.93
CA ALA A 152 -8.68 14.96 -3.83
C ALA A 152 -9.01 15.30 -5.29
N ASN A 153 -7.97 15.66 -6.05
CA ASN A 153 -8.09 15.96 -7.47
C ASN A 153 -7.40 14.86 -8.29
N PHE A 154 -8.15 13.81 -8.59
CA PHE A 154 -7.66 12.73 -9.44
C PHE A 154 -7.91 13.03 -10.92
N LEU A 155 -6.96 12.60 -11.76
CA LEU A 155 -7.05 12.77 -13.20
C LEU A 155 -7.37 11.44 -13.88
N ASN A 156 -8.24 11.50 -14.90
CA ASN A 156 -8.43 10.44 -15.88
C ASN A 156 -8.03 10.98 -17.25
N LYS A 157 -6.99 10.39 -17.85
CA LYS A 157 -6.40 10.87 -19.11
C LYS A 157 -6.07 12.38 -19.10
N GLY A 158 -5.51 12.84 -17.98
CA GLY A 158 -5.12 14.24 -17.79
C GLY A 158 -6.24 15.21 -17.40
N ILE A 159 -7.50 14.76 -17.32
CA ILE A 159 -8.68 15.58 -17.01
C ILE A 159 -9.17 15.28 -15.58
N PRO A 160 -9.53 16.29 -14.76
CA PRO A 160 -10.12 16.08 -13.45
C PRO A 160 -11.34 15.17 -13.50
N SER A 161 -11.38 14.13 -12.65
CA SER A 161 -12.40 13.11 -12.67
C SER A 161 -13.07 12.93 -11.31
N PRO A 162 -14.30 13.45 -11.12
CA PRO A 162 -15.10 13.18 -9.92
C PRO A 162 -15.33 11.68 -9.71
N GLU A 163 -15.45 10.90 -10.79
CA GLU A 163 -15.62 9.46 -10.70
C GLU A 163 -14.40 8.75 -10.11
N CYS A 164 -13.18 9.16 -10.48
CA CYS A 164 -11.96 8.65 -9.84
C CYS A 164 -11.94 8.98 -8.35
N ARG A 165 -12.41 10.17 -7.95
CA ARG A 165 -12.54 10.53 -6.54
C ARG A 165 -13.56 9.65 -5.82
N ASN A 166 -14.70 9.37 -6.42
CA ASN A 166 -15.70 8.46 -5.85
C ASN A 166 -15.14 7.04 -5.65
N VAL A 167 -14.32 6.55 -6.58
CA VAL A 167 -13.62 5.25 -6.40
C VAL A 167 -12.70 5.29 -5.16
N ALA A 168 -11.90 6.34 -4.99
CA ALA A 168 -11.03 6.49 -3.82
C ALA A 168 -11.83 6.60 -2.51
N ILE A 169 -12.95 7.33 -2.52
CA ILE A 169 -13.88 7.42 -1.39
C ILE A 169 -14.41 6.03 -1.02
N GLY A 170 -14.82 5.23 -2.01
CA GLY A 170 -15.28 3.87 -1.76
C GLY A 170 -14.22 2.96 -1.14
N GLN A 171 -12.95 3.15 -1.50
CA GLN A 171 -11.83 2.44 -0.87
C GLN A 171 -11.53 2.95 0.54
N ALA A 172 -11.67 4.27 0.78
CA ALA A 172 -11.53 4.84 2.10
C ALA A 172 -12.55 4.25 3.09
N ILE A 173 -13.81 4.04 2.65
CA ILE A 173 -14.84 3.38 3.46
C ILE A 173 -14.41 1.96 3.86
N ASP A 174 -13.93 1.17 2.89
CA ASP A 174 -13.46 -0.20 3.16
C ASP A 174 -12.24 -0.20 4.10
N ALA A 175 -11.31 0.75 3.94
CA ALA A 175 -10.17 0.88 4.83
C ALA A 175 -10.58 1.24 6.25
N PHE A 176 -11.47 2.22 6.44
CA PHE A 176 -12.00 2.57 7.75
C PHE A 176 -12.69 1.38 8.42
N ASP A 177 -13.45 0.59 7.68
CA ASP A 177 -14.06 -0.63 8.23
C ASP A 177 -12.99 -1.60 8.76
N GLY A 178 -11.84 -1.68 8.09
CA GLY A 178 -10.72 -2.55 8.44
C GLY A 178 -9.97 -2.19 9.73
N PHE A 179 -10.03 -0.94 10.22
CA PHE A 179 -9.34 -0.52 11.45
C PHE A 179 -10.15 0.47 12.33
N PHE A 180 -11.47 0.50 12.18
CA PHE A 180 -12.36 1.43 12.88
C PHE A 180 -12.24 1.34 14.42
N ASP A 181 -11.99 0.16 14.94
CA ASP A 181 -11.77 -0.11 16.37
C ASP A 181 -10.57 0.65 16.95
N LEU A 182 -9.59 0.99 16.10
CA LEU A 182 -8.36 1.71 16.47
C LEU A 182 -8.51 3.23 16.38
N ILE A 183 -9.60 3.75 15.77
CA ILE A 183 -9.80 5.18 15.55
C ILE A 183 -10.36 5.85 16.82
N GLY A 184 -9.64 6.86 17.32
CA GLY A 184 -10.09 7.68 18.45
C GLY A 184 -11.26 8.61 18.06
N PRO A 185 -11.11 9.53 17.09
CA PRO A 185 -12.15 10.49 16.73
C PRO A 185 -13.16 9.90 15.73
N LYS A 186 -13.89 8.88 16.13
CA LYS A 186 -14.89 8.14 15.32
C LYS A 186 -15.90 9.06 14.62
N THR A 187 -16.28 10.17 15.29
CA THR A 187 -17.22 11.15 14.73
C THR A 187 -16.81 11.68 13.37
N LYS A 188 -15.49 11.91 13.12
CA LYS A 188 -15.00 12.40 11.83
C LYS A 188 -15.28 11.39 10.72
N VAL A 189 -15.00 10.11 10.98
CA VAL A 189 -15.26 9.03 10.03
C VAL A 189 -16.76 8.83 9.83
N MET A 190 -17.55 8.82 10.90
CA MET A 190 -19.00 8.68 10.81
C MET A 190 -19.63 9.80 9.96
N ASN A 191 -19.19 11.05 10.14
CA ASN A 191 -19.67 12.18 9.33
C ASN A 191 -19.25 12.06 7.86
N PHE A 192 -18.02 11.60 7.60
CA PHE A 192 -17.57 11.30 6.25
C PHE A 192 -18.46 10.24 5.60
N ILE A 193 -18.75 9.12 6.29
CA ILE A 193 -19.61 8.03 5.80
C ILE A 193 -21.03 8.53 5.53
N LYS A 194 -21.63 9.32 6.44
CA LYS A 194 -22.99 9.87 6.27
C LYS A 194 -23.12 10.73 5.02
N ARG A 195 -22.09 11.54 4.69
CA ARG A 195 -22.10 12.33 3.45
C ARG A 195 -22.14 11.47 2.19
N GLN A 196 -21.65 10.22 2.26
CA GLN A 196 -21.61 9.32 1.10
C GLN A 196 -22.96 8.66 0.79
N PHE A 197 -23.99 8.83 1.59
CA PHE A 197 -25.35 8.40 1.22
C PHE A 197 -25.91 9.16 0.02
N GLY A 198 -25.43 10.39 -0.23
CA GLY A 198 -25.74 11.18 -1.43
C GLY A 198 -24.71 11.04 -2.56
N ASN A 199 -23.79 10.07 -2.49
CA ASN A 199 -22.76 9.94 -3.52
C ASN A 199 -23.37 9.49 -4.87
N THR A 200 -22.88 10.09 -5.97
CA THR A 200 -23.36 9.77 -7.33
C THR A 200 -23.03 8.35 -7.78
N ARG A 201 -22.02 7.69 -7.16
CA ARG A 201 -21.63 6.32 -7.44
C ARG A 201 -22.36 5.35 -6.50
N ASN A 202 -23.31 4.59 -7.01
CA ASN A 202 -24.14 3.66 -6.22
C ASN A 202 -23.31 2.65 -5.39
N GLN A 203 -22.15 2.20 -5.89
CA GLN A 203 -21.27 1.32 -5.12
C GLN A 203 -20.75 1.98 -3.83
N VAL A 204 -20.50 3.30 -3.84
CA VAL A 204 -20.08 4.06 -2.66
C VAL A 204 -21.22 4.16 -1.66
N VAL A 205 -22.44 4.44 -2.12
CA VAL A 205 -23.64 4.45 -1.27
C VAL A 205 -23.80 3.10 -0.56
N LYS A 206 -23.78 2.00 -1.30
CA LYS A 206 -23.89 0.64 -0.72
C LYS A 206 -22.80 0.33 0.31
N LYS A 207 -21.55 0.79 0.09
CA LYS A 207 -20.46 0.64 1.06
C LYS A 207 -20.74 1.45 2.33
N ALA A 208 -21.21 2.69 2.20
CA ALA A 208 -21.57 3.54 3.33
C ALA A 208 -22.70 2.94 4.16
N GLU A 209 -23.74 2.43 3.52
CA GLU A 209 -24.85 1.73 4.18
C GLU A 209 -24.38 0.47 4.93
N ARG A 210 -23.54 -0.35 4.28
CA ARG A 210 -22.95 -1.54 4.90
C ARG A 210 -22.14 -1.18 6.12
N PHE A 211 -21.26 -0.17 6.01
CA PHE A 211 -20.46 0.33 7.12
C PHE A 211 -21.35 0.74 8.32
N MET A 212 -22.39 1.53 8.06
CA MET A 212 -23.28 1.98 9.13
C MET A 212 -24.02 0.83 9.80
N ARG A 213 -24.49 -0.18 9.03
CA ARG A 213 -25.13 -1.37 9.62
C ARG A 213 -24.18 -2.14 10.54
N HIS A 214 -22.90 -2.33 10.11
CA HIS A 214 -21.92 -3.02 10.93
C HIS A 214 -21.62 -2.28 12.26
N ARG A 215 -21.74 -0.94 12.27
CA ARG A 215 -21.39 -0.10 13.43
C ARG A 215 -22.58 0.33 14.29
N ALA A 216 -23.81 0.14 13.82
CA ALA A 216 -25.02 0.44 14.61
C ALA A 216 -25.29 -0.62 15.69
N GLY A 217 -24.67 -1.80 15.60
CA GLY A 217 -24.78 -2.90 16.59
C GLY A 217 -23.57 -3.01 17.52
N SER A 218 -22.62 -2.07 17.45
CA SER A 218 -21.40 -2.03 18.29
C SER A 218 -21.42 -0.79 19.17
#